data_0eda16ebb8c541bdaa8a2cfdcd56af7e
#
_entry.id   0eda16ebb8c541bdaa8a2cfdcd56af7e
#
_cell.length_a   1.000
_cell.length_b   1.000
_cell.length_c   1.000
_cell.angle_alpha   90.00
_cell.angle_beta   90.00
_cell.angle_gamma   90.00
#
_symmetry.space_group_name_H-M   'P 1'
#
loop_
_entity.id
_entity.type
_entity.pdbx_description
1 polymer ?
#
loop_
_entity_poly.entity_id
_entity_poly.type
_entity_poly.pdbx_seq_one_letter_code
_entity_poly.pdbx_strand_id
1 'polypeptide(L)'
;MRTDDSVVVITGGGSGIGAALAERFATEPGNTVVVTDIDAASAVAVASAIGGHGVELDVTDELATAAVIADIEQRFGGIDILCLNAGIATGGSVDAPSDVWNETWDVNVMAHVHATRHALPLMLERGSGCIISTASAAGLLTNIGAAPYSVTKHAAVALAEWLAVTYGSRGIHVSALCPQFVRTPMIDDFATMTGAGPDLATWVHTIAIDPKDVAQAVIDAIHDERFLVLPHPEVLEYFRSKA
;
A
#
# COMPACT_ATOMS: atom_id res chain seq x y z
N MET A 1 16.76 -8.14 4.29
CA MET A 1 16.39 -8.70 2.97
C MET A 1 16.96 -7.83 1.86
N ARG A 2 17.22 -8.35 0.64
CA ARG A 2 17.70 -7.55 -0.51
C ARG A 2 16.53 -6.90 -1.23
N THR A 3 16.80 -5.79 -1.90
CA THR A 3 15.84 -5.06 -2.74
C THR A 3 16.30 -4.94 -4.20
N ASP A 4 17.48 -5.42 -4.53
CA ASP A 4 18.07 -5.52 -5.87
C ASP A 4 17.76 -6.88 -6.53
N ASP A 5 17.90 -6.96 -7.86
CA ASP A 5 17.63 -8.16 -8.67
C ASP A 5 16.24 -8.78 -8.39
N SER A 6 15.23 -7.94 -8.12
CA SER A 6 13.90 -8.35 -7.68
C SER A 6 12.81 -8.02 -8.69
N VAL A 7 11.79 -8.87 -8.76
CA VAL A 7 10.52 -8.57 -9.41
C VAL A 7 9.58 -7.91 -8.39
N VAL A 8 9.28 -6.65 -8.63
CA VAL A 8 8.49 -5.80 -7.73
C VAL A 8 7.15 -5.49 -8.37
N VAL A 9 6.06 -5.82 -7.69
CA VAL A 9 4.69 -5.53 -8.13
C VAL A 9 4.07 -4.50 -7.21
N ILE A 10 3.49 -3.44 -7.77
CA ILE A 10 2.90 -2.34 -7.00
C ILE A 10 1.48 -2.12 -7.47
N THR A 11 0.50 -2.31 -6.58
CA THR A 11 -0.90 -1.97 -6.86
C THR A 11 -1.18 -0.50 -6.55
N GLY A 12 -2.04 0.16 -7.36
CA GLY A 12 -2.27 1.59 -7.25
C GLY A 12 -0.99 2.40 -7.50
N GLY A 13 -0.19 1.93 -8.45
CA GLY A 13 1.13 2.49 -8.74
C GLY A 13 1.13 3.69 -9.69
N GLY A 14 -0.02 4.08 -10.21
CA GLY A 14 -0.16 5.20 -11.17
C GLY A 14 -0.03 6.59 -10.55
N SER A 15 -0.03 6.72 -9.22
CA SER A 15 0.07 8.01 -8.54
C SER A 15 0.60 7.89 -7.10
N GLY A 16 0.82 9.03 -6.46
CA GLY A 16 1.06 9.17 -5.01
C GLY A 16 2.19 8.28 -4.48
N ILE A 17 1.91 7.55 -3.40
CA ILE A 17 2.89 6.66 -2.75
C ILE A 17 3.28 5.52 -3.70
N GLY A 18 2.32 4.96 -4.45
CA GLY A 18 2.59 3.86 -5.39
C GLY A 18 3.57 4.25 -6.49
N ALA A 19 3.41 5.42 -7.10
CA ALA A 19 4.34 5.94 -8.09
C ALA A 19 5.73 6.20 -7.49
N ALA A 20 5.79 6.77 -6.29
CA ALA A 20 7.07 6.98 -5.60
C ALA A 20 7.77 5.67 -5.23
N LEU A 21 7.01 4.63 -4.84
CA LEU A 21 7.57 3.27 -4.64
C LEU A 21 8.13 2.72 -5.96
N ALA A 22 7.40 2.86 -7.07
CA ALA A 22 7.85 2.41 -8.38
C ALA A 22 9.14 3.10 -8.80
N GLU A 23 9.20 4.43 -8.69
CA GLU A 23 10.41 5.22 -8.96
C GLU A 23 11.57 4.75 -8.08
N ARG A 24 11.34 4.56 -6.78
CA ARG A 24 12.40 4.20 -5.84
C ARG A 24 12.93 2.78 -6.08
N PHE A 25 12.06 1.79 -6.28
CA PHE A 25 12.48 0.42 -6.59
C PHE A 25 13.21 0.32 -7.93
N ALA A 26 12.86 1.14 -8.92
CA ALA A 26 13.54 1.18 -10.21
C ALA A 26 14.98 1.71 -10.12
N THR A 27 15.36 2.37 -9.03
CA THR A 27 16.77 2.79 -8.82
C THR A 27 17.66 1.66 -8.29
N GLU A 28 17.06 0.58 -7.77
CA GLU A 28 17.81 -0.60 -7.34
C GLU A 28 18.25 -1.40 -8.57
N PRO A 29 19.51 -1.84 -8.63
CA PRO A 29 20.04 -2.54 -9.82
C PRO A 29 19.31 -3.88 -10.03
N GLY A 30 19.05 -4.20 -11.29
CA GLY A 30 18.47 -5.49 -11.70
C GLY A 30 16.96 -5.64 -11.47
N ASN A 31 16.29 -4.65 -10.88
CA ASN A 31 14.86 -4.76 -10.60
C ASN A 31 14.00 -4.71 -11.86
N THR A 32 13.00 -5.57 -11.89
CA THR A 32 11.84 -5.50 -12.79
C THR A 32 10.66 -4.94 -12.03
N VAL A 33 10.21 -3.74 -12.37
CA VAL A 33 9.07 -3.10 -11.67
C VAL A 33 7.81 -3.18 -12.52
N VAL A 34 6.76 -3.77 -11.96
CA VAL A 34 5.42 -3.86 -12.56
C VAL A 34 4.48 -2.93 -11.79
N VAL A 35 3.97 -1.94 -12.50
CA VAL A 35 3.05 -0.92 -11.98
C VAL A 35 1.64 -1.29 -12.39
N THR A 36 0.75 -1.55 -11.43
CA THR A 36 -0.66 -1.80 -11.73
C THR A 36 -1.53 -0.68 -11.19
N ASP A 37 -2.54 -0.27 -11.94
CA ASP A 37 -3.52 0.74 -11.54
C ASP A 37 -4.83 0.52 -12.29
N ILE A 38 -5.95 0.97 -11.73
CA ILE A 38 -7.24 0.96 -12.42
C ILE A 38 -7.24 1.94 -13.61
N ASP A 39 -6.45 3.02 -13.52
CA ASP A 39 -6.17 3.90 -14.65
C ASP A 39 -4.95 3.38 -15.43
N ALA A 40 -5.25 2.68 -16.53
CA ALA A 40 -4.25 2.15 -17.45
C ALA A 40 -3.25 3.21 -17.94
N ALA A 41 -3.71 4.44 -18.19
CA ALA A 41 -2.86 5.50 -18.70
C ALA A 41 -1.82 5.94 -17.64
N SER A 42 -2.23 6.10 -16.40
CA SER A 42 -1.35 6.44 -15.29
C SER A 42 -0.34 5.31 -15.01
N ALA A 43 -0.78 4.04 -15.00
CA ALA A 43 0.11 2.89 -14.84
C ALA A 43 1.20 2.85 -15.93
N VAL A 44 0.81 3.03 -17.19
CA VAL A 44 1.75 3.04 -18.33
C VAL A 44 2.68 4.25 -18.28
N ALA A 45 2.20 5.43 -17.89
CA ALA A 45 3.02 6.63 -17.78
C ALA A 45 4.15 6.47 -16.74
N VAL A 46 3.81 6.02 -15.53
CA VAL A 46 4.78 5.76 -14.47
C VAL A 46 5.76 4.66 -14.90
N ALA A 47 5.25 3.53 -15.39
CA ALA A 47 6.09 2.43 -15.83
C ALA A 47 7.07 2.83 -16.94
N SER A 48 6.61 3.60 -17.93
CA SER A 48 7.47 4.09 -19.04
C SER A 48 8.59 5.00 -18.55
N ALA A 49 8.30 5.85 -17.56
CA ALA A 49 9.29 6.77 -17.00
C ALA A 49 10.44 6.05 -16.28
N ILE A 50 10.19 4.85 -15.75
CA ILE A 50 11.17 4.05 -15.00
C ILE A 50 11.72 2.86 -15.78
N GLY A 51 11.29 2.64 -17.03
CA GLY A 51 11.66 1.45 -17.79
C GLY A 51 11.00 0.15 -17.29
N GLY A 52 9.88 0.25 -16.58
CA GLY A 52 9.10 -0.86 -16.03
C GLY A 52 7.93 -1.29 -16.94
N HIS A 53 6.99 -2.02 -16.35
CA HIS A 53 5.81 -2.57 -17.04
C HIS A 53 4.51 -2.03 -16.42
N GLY A 54 3.67 -1.37 -17.22
CA GLY A 54 2.36 -0.87 -16.79
C GLY A 54 1.25 -1.84 -17.14
N VAL A 55 0.35 -2.11 -16.21
CA VAL A 55 -0.78 -3.04 -16.36
C VAL A 55 -2.03 -2.42 -15.76
N GLU A 56 -3.14 -2.42 -16.53
CA GLU A 56 -4.46 -2.06 -16.00
C GLU A 56 -4.94 -3.15 -15.05
N LEU A 57 -5.38 -2.77 -13.84
CA LEU A 57 -5.92 -3.71 -12.87
C LEU A 57 -6.89 -3.01 -11.91
N ASP A 58 -8.15 -3.44 -11.94
CA ASP A 58 -9.07 -3.23 -10.83
C ASP A 58 -8.77 -4.30 -9.75
N VAL A 59 -8.19 -3.87 -8.64
CA VAL A 59 -7.80 -4.75 -7.53
C VAL A 59 -8.98 -5.40 -6.81
N THR A 60 -10.21 -4.91 -7.03
CA THR A 60 -11.44 -5.50 -6.48
C THR A 60 -11.88 -6.74 -7.28
N ASP A 61 -11.44 -6.86 -8.54
CA ASP A 61 -11.64 -8.07 -9.35
C ASP A 61 -10.57 -9.13 -9.02
N GLU A 62 -10.99 -10.13 -8.25
CA GLU A 62 -10.11 -11.24 -7.85
C GLU A 62 -9.60 -12.05 -9.05
N LEU A 63 -10.43 -12.25 -10.08
CA LEU A 63 -10.04 -13.03 -11.25
C LEU A 63 -9.00 -12.28 -12.10
N ALA A 64 -9.21 -10.98 -12.29
CA ALA A 64 -8.22 -10.12 -12.94
C ALA A 64 -6.89 -10.09 -12.15
N THR A 65 -6.96 -9.95 -10.83
CA THR A 65 -5.79 -9.99 -9.93
C THR A 65 -5.03 -11.32 -10.07
N ALA A 66 -5.74 -12.45 -10.07
CA ALA A 66 -5.14 -13.77 -10.25
C ALA A 66 -4.44 -13.90 -11.62
N ALA A 67 -5.09 -13.43 -12.67
CA ALA A 67 -4.54 -13.48 -14.04
C ALA A 67 -3.27 -12.63 -14.17
N VAL A 68 -3.26 -11.42 -13.60
CA VAL A 68 -2.08 -10.53 -13.60
C VAL A 68 -0.92 -11.15 -12.83
N ILE A 69 -1.16 -11.70 -11.64
CA ILE A 69 -0.12 -12.37 -10.85
C ILE A 69 0.46 -13.57 -11.62
N ALA A 70 -0.39 -14.40 -12.23
CA ALA A 70 0.06 -15.56 -13.02
C ALA A 70 0.89 -15.14 -14.25
N ASP A 71 0.50 -14.06 -14.96
CA ASP A 71 1.28 -13.53 -16.09
C ASP A 71 2.66 -13.04 -15.64
N ILE A 72 2.72 -12.31 -14.51
CA ILE A 72 3.99 -11.81 -13.95
C ILE A 72 4.91 -12.98 -13.55
N GLU A 73 4.40 -13.98 -12.84
CA GLU A 73 5.15 -15.18 -12.48
C GLU A 73 5.70 -15.90 -13.72
N GLN A 74 4.88 -16.03 -14.76
CA GLN A 74 5.30 -16.69 -16.00
C GLN A 74 6.36 -15.90 -16.76
N ARG A 75 6.23 -14.56 -16.83
CA ARG A 75 7.13 -13.70 -17.64
C ARG A 75 8.45 -13.42 -16.96
N PHE A 76 8.46 -13.27 -15.65
CA PHE A 76 9.60 -12.77 -14.88
C PHE A 76 10.17 -13.81 -13.89
N GLY A 77 9.52 -14.98 -13.75
CA GLY A 77 10.03 -16.09 -12.94
C GLY A 77 9.70 -16.01 -11.46
N GLY A 78 8.92 -15.02 -11.04
CA GLY A 78 8.44 -14.89 -9.65
C GLY A 78 8.14 -13.45 -9.26
N ILE A 79 7.40 -13.26 -8.18
CA ILE A 79 7.22 -11.97 -7.51
C ILE A 79 8.03 -12.01 -6.21
N ASP A 80 9.05 -11.16 -6.10
CA ASP A 80 9.88 -11.08 -4.90
C ASP A 80 9.31 -10.10 -3.89
N ILE A 81 8.81 -8.95 -4.37
CA ILE A 81 8.23 -7.90 -3.54
C ILE A 81 6.84 -7.52 -4.06
N LEU A 82 5.83 -7.67 -3.22
CA LEU A 82 4.45 -7.29 -3.51
C LEU A 82 4.03 -6.10 -2.63
N CYS A 83 3.87 -4.94 -3.26
CA CYS A 83 3.36 -3.73 -2.60
C CYS A 83 1.84 -3.64 -2.79
N LEU A 84 1.10 -4.00 -1.76
CA LEU A 84 -0.35 -3.85 -1.64
C LEU A 84 -0.64 -2.39 -1.28
N ASN A 85 -0.64 -1.52 -2.31
CA ASN A 85 -0.70 -0.08 -2.09
C ASN A 85 -2.01 0.56 -2.55
N ALA A 86 -2.74 -0.05 -3.48
CA ALA A 86 -4.04 0.44 -3.90
C ALA A 86 -4.96 0.67 -2.68
N GLY A 87 -5.64 1.82 -2.67
CA GLY A 87 -6.51 2.18 -1.58
C GLY A 87 -7.26 3.47 -1.85
N ILE A 88 -8.42 3.60 -1.24
CA ILE A 88 -9.23 4.81 -1.28
C ILE A 88 -9.43 5.35 0.13
N ALA A 89 -9.59 6.66 0.22
CA ALA A 89 -9.99 7.33 1.44
C ALA A 89 -11.46 7.79 1.29
N THR A 90 -12.29 7.39 2.24
CA THR A 90 -13.69 7.74 2.26
C THR A 90 -14.03 8.42 3.58
N GLY A 91 -14.81 9.48 3.49
CA GLY A 91 -15.38 10.15 4.66
C GLY A 91 -16.62 9.41 5.20
N GLY A 92 -17.20 9.98 6.21
CA GLY A 92 -18.45 9.53 6.81
C GLY A 92 -18.31 9.00 8.23
N SER A 93 -19.44 8.94 8.91
CA SER A 93 -19.60 8.41 10.26
C SER A 93 -20.11 6.96 10.19
N VAL A 94 -20.58 6.41 11.31
CA VAL A 94 -21.16 5.06 11.38
C VAL A 94 -22.42 4.92 10.52
N ASP A 95 -23.11 6.02 10.24
CA ASP A 95 -24.29 6.11 9.39
C ASP A 95 -23.98 6.32 7.90
N ALA A 96 -22.72 6.26 7.49
CA ALA A 96 -22.35 6.26 6.08
C ALA A 96 -23.11 5.13 5.34
N PRO A 97 -23.53 5.38 4.08
CA PRO A 97 -24.24 4.38 3.28
C PRO A 97 -23.48 3.06 3.17
N SER A 98 -24.21 1.94 3.08
CA SER A 98 -23.59 0.60 3.03
C SER A 98 -22.71 0.40 1.80
N ASP A 99 -23.01 1.05 0.69
CA ASP A 99 -22.19 1.01 -0.52
C ASP A 99 -20.82 1.67 -0.30
N VAL A 100 -20.75 2.79 0.42
CA VAL A 100 -19.48 3.41 0.83
C VAL A 100 -18.65 2.48 1.71
N TRP A 101 -19.29 1.80 2.68
CA TRP A 101 -18.62 0.79 3.52
C TRP A 101 -18.09 -0.38 2.70
N ASN A 102 -18.91 -0.91 1.77
CA ASN A 102 -18.54 -2.05 0.93
C ASN A 102 -17.38 -1.68 -0.02
N GLU A 103 -17.48 -0.57 -0.74
CA GLU A 103 -16.44 -0.09 -1.65
C GLU A 103 -15.10 0.10 -0.91
N THR A 104 -15.16 0.77 0.27
CA THR A 104 -13.95 0.99 1.07
C THR A 104 -13.35 -0.34 1.55
N TRP A 105 -14.19 -1.30 1.92
CA TRP A 105 -13.76 -2.64 2.33
C TRP A 105 -13.15 -3.43 1.17
N ASP A 106 -13.78 -3.41 0.02
CA ASP A 106 -13.34 -4.16 -1.15
C ASP A 106 -11.97 -3.67 -1.63
N VAL A 107 -11.77 -2.35 -1.69
CA VAL A 107 -10.50 -1.78 -2.13
C VAL A 107 -9.42 -1.87 -1.06
N ASN A 108 -9.69 -1.48 0.20
CA ASN A 108 -8.65 -1.36 1.23
C ASN A 108 -8.33 -2.67 1.95
N VAL A 109 -9.19 -3.68 1.85
CA VAL A 109 -9.02 -4.96 2.57
C VAL A 109 -9.05 -6.14 1.61
N MET A 110 -10.14 -6.33 0.85
CA MET A 110 -10.27 -7.52 0.00
C MET A 110 -9.25 -7.54 -1.12
N ALA A 111 -8.89 -6.41 -1.69
CA ALA A 111 -7.81 -6.31 -2.67
C ALA A 111 -6.47 -6.85 -2.13
N HIS A 112 -6.13 -6.54 -0.87
CA HIS A 112 -4.95 -7.10 -0.21
C HIS A 112 -5.07 -8.63 -0.03
N VAL A 113 -6.27 -9.10 0.33
CA VAL A 113 -6.55 -10.55 0.44
C VAL A 113 -6.42 -11.23 -0.91
N HIS A 114 -7.01 -10.67 -1.99
CA HIS A 114 -6.95 -11.23 -3.34
C HIS A 114 -5.51 -11.38 -3.82
N ALA A 115 -4.74 -10.29 -3.80
CA ALA A 115 -3.35 -10.34 -4.27
C ALA A 115 -2.49 -11.30 -3.42
N THR A 116 -2.64 -11.27 -2.10
CA THR A 116 -1.90 -12.17 -1.21
C THR A 116 -2.29 -13.64 -1.44
N ARG A 117 -3.57 -13.94 -1.64
CA ARG A 117 -4.07 -15.30 -1.88
C ARG A 117 -3.40 -15.96 -3.08
N HIS A 118 -3.12 -15.18 -4.12
CA HIS A 118 -2.54 -15.71 -5.36
C HIS A 118 -1.01 -15.65 -5.39
N ALA A 119 -0.36 -14.66 -4.77
CA ALA A 119 1.10 -14.53 -4.74
C ALA A 119 1.76 -15.36 -3.63
N LEU A 120 1.17 -15.40 -2.44
CA LEU A 120 1.78 -16.03 -1.25
C LEU A 120 2.11 -17.53 -1.43
N PRO A 121 1.25 -18.38 -2.03
CA PRO A 121 1.60 -19.78 -2.23
C PRO A 121 2.90 -19.97 -3.05
N LEU A 122 3.10 -19.13 -4.06
CA LEU A 122 4.27 -19.15 -4.94
C LEU A 122 5.53 -18.65 -4.20
N MET A 123 5.39 -17.60 -3.38
CA MET A 123 6.48 -17.14 -2.49
C MET A 123 6.86 -18.21 -1.47
N LEU A 124 5.89 -18.91 -0.88
CA LEU A 124 6.11 -20.00 0.08
C LEU A 124 6.78 -21.22 -0.55
N GLU A 125 6.49 -21.54 -1.81
CA GLU A 125 7.15 -22.60 -2.55
C GLU A 125 8.63 -22.29 -2.80
N ARG A 126 8.96 -21.01 -3.08
CA ARG A 126 10.34 -20.53 -3.21
C ARG A 126 11.02 -20.36 -1.84
N GLY A 127 10.27 -20.29 -0.74
CA GLY A 127 10.78 -20.02 0.61
C GLY A 127 11.28 -18.57 0.79
N SER A 128 10.83 -17.64 -0.06
CA SER A 128 11.25 -16.25 -0.06
C SER A 128 10.17 -15.34 -0.63
N GLY A 129 9.93 -14.18 -0.01
CA GLY A 129 9.01 -13.18 -0.49
C GLY A 129 8.89 -11.99 0.48
N CYS A 130 8.49 -10.84 -0.04
CA CYS A 130 8.22 -9.64 0.74
C CYS A 130 6.84 -9.07 0.39
N ILE A 131 6.04 -8.77 1.40
CA ILE A 131 4.73 -8.15 1.26
C ILE A 131 4.71 -6.84 2.04
N ILE A 132 4.47 -5.74 1.35
CA ILE A 132 4.32 -4.40 1.95
C ILE A 132 2.84 -4.02 1.86
N SER A 133 2.17 -3.92 3.00
CA SER A 133 0.76 -3.49 3.07
C SER A 133 0.69 -2.00 3.40
N THR A 134 0.22 -1.18 2.47
CA THR A 134 -0.03 0.25 2.70
C THR A 134 -1.32 0.43 3.49
N ALA A 135 -1.17 0.45 4.81
CA ALA A 135 -2.23 0.78 5.75
C ALA A 135 -2.35 2.32 5.91
N SER A 136 -2.26 2.83 7.11
CA SER A 136 -2.29 4.26 7.46
C SER A 136 -2.04 4.43 8.96
N ALA A 137 -1.63 5.61 9.41
CA ALA A 137 -1.71 5.99 10.81
C ALA A 137 -3.16 5.86 11.35
N ALA A 138 -4.18 6.05 10.49
CA ALA A 138 -5.57 5.79 10.84
C ALA A 138 -5.86 4.32 11.19
N GLY A 139 -5.02 3.38 10.76
CA GLY A 139 -5.09 1.96 11.13
C GLY A 139 -4.50 1.65 12.51
N LEU A 140 -3.78 2.57 13.11
CA LEU A 140 -3.23 2.48 14.46
C LEU A 140 -3.96 3.40 15.44
N LEU A 141 -4.39 4.56 14.98
CA LEU A 141 -5.03 5.60 15.77
C LEU A 141 -6.54 5.63 15.52
N THR A 142 -6.96 6.47 14.66
CA THR A 142 -8.26 6.60 13.98
C THR A 142 -8.22 7.88 13.15
N ASN A 143 -9.24 8.10 12.30
CA ASN A 143 -9.45 9.38 11.62
C ASN A 143 -10.88 9.85 11.86
N ILE A 144 -11.04 10.95 12.60
CA ILE A 144 -12.35 11.53 12.90
C ILE A 144 -13.00 11.96 11.58
N GLY A 145 -14.30 11.60 11.41
CA GLY A 145 -15.04 11.90 10.18
C GLY A 145 -14.81 10.91 9.02
N ALA A 146 -14.04 9.82 9.25
CA ALA A 146 -13.76 8.81 8.25
C ALA A 146 -13.82 7.39 8.86
N ALA A 147 -15.02 6.98 9.32
CA ALA A 147 -15.20 5.70 10.00
C ALA A 147 -14.92 4.49 9.08
N PRO A 148 -15.46 4.41 7.83
CA PRO A 148 -15.15 3.30 6.93
C PRO A 148 -13.64 3.18 6.65
N TYR A 149 -12.99 4.30 6.38
CA TYR A 149 -11.55 4.33 6.16
C TYR A 149 -10.76 3.84 7.39
N SER A 150 -11.07 4.35 8.58
CA SER A 150 -10.37 3.96 9.81
C SER A 150 -10.52 2.47 10.11
N VAL A 151 -11.71 1.92 9.96
CA VAL A 151 -11.97 0.49 10.19
C VAL A 151 -11.21 -0.37 9.19
N THR A 152 -11.25 -0.02 7.91
CA THR A 152 -10.55 -0.79 6.87
C THR A 152 -9.03 -0.72 7.00
N LYS A 153 -8.47 0.43 7.43
CA LYS A 153 -7.03 0.55 7.66
C LYS A 153 -6.57 -0.19 8.92
N HIS A 154 -7.40 -0.32 9.96
CA HIS A 154 -7.13 -1.25 11.08
C HIS A 154 -7.15 -2.71 10.59
N ALA A 155 -8.11 -3.08 9.74
CA ALA A 155 -8.17 -4.42 9.16
C ALA A 155 -6.93 -4.74 8.29
N ALA A 156 -6.42 -3.78 7.52
CA ALA A 156 -5.19 -3.93 6.75
C ALA A 156 -3.95 -4.17 7.64
N VAL A 157 -3.84 -3.44 8.78
CA VAL A 157 -2.78 -3.69 9.77
C VAL A 157 -2.92 -5.09 10.36
N ALA A 158 -4.12 -5.49 10.76
CA ALA A 158 -4.37 -6.81 11.33
C ALA A 158 -4.06 -7.95 10.36
N LEU A 159 -4.41 -7.79 9.07
CA LEU A 159 -4.05 -8.75 8.03
C LEU A 159 -2.52 -8.86 7.87
N ALA A 160 -1.81 -7.73 7.80
CA ALA A 160 -0.35 -7.72 7.70
C ALA A 160 0.30 -8.39 8.92
N GLU A 161 -0.19 -8.10 10.13
CA GLU A 161 0.30 -8.74 11.37
C GLU A 161 0.08 -10.24 11.36
N TRP A 162 -1.12 -10.68 10.97
CA TRP A 162 -1.44 -12.11 10.86
C TRP A 162 -0.52 -12.83 9.87
N LEU A 163 -0.25 -12.22 8.71
CA LEU A 163 0.66 -12.75 7.70
C LEU A 163 2.10 -12.84 8.24
N ALA A 164 2.60 -11.78 8.90
CA ALA A 164 3.94 -11.73 9.47
C ALA A 164 4.14 -12.85 10.52
N VAL A 165 3.20 -12.98 11.45
CA VAL A 165 3.26 -14.01 12.52
C VAL A 165 3.15 -15.41 11.95
N THR A 166 2.30 -15.60 10.93
CA THR A 166 2.02 -16.94 10.38
C THR A 166 3.12 -17.44 9.46
N TYR A 167 3.72 -16.55 8.65
CA TYR A 167 4.61 -16.96 7.56
C TYR A 167 6.05 -16.43 7.69
N GLY A 168 6.35 -15.62 8.69
CA GLY A 168 7.70 -15.07 8.88
C GLY A 168 8.77 -16.15 9.00
N SER A 169 8.49 -17.23 9.77
CA SER A 169 9.42 -18.37 9.91
C SER A 169 9.58 -19.21 8.63
N ARG A 170 8.77 -18.92 7.59
CA ARG A 170 8.80 -19.60 6.29
C ARG A 170 9.43 -18.75 5.19
N GLY A 171 10.18 -17.71 5.55
CA GLY A 171 10.91 -16.85 4.64
C GLY A 171 10.08 -15.73 4.02
N ILE A 172 8.89 -15.42 4.56
CA ILE A 172 8.05 -14.31 4.10
C ILE A 172 8.21 -13.12 5.03
N HIS A 173 8.83 -12.05 4.51
CA HIS A 173 8.87 -10.77 5.20
C HIS A 173 7.58 -9.99 4.94
N VAL A 174 6.99 -9.41 5.99
CA VAL A 174 5.78 -8.58 5.87
C VAL A 174 5.96 -7.28 6.62
N SER A 175 5.63 -6.16 5.99
CA SER A 175 5.62 -4.84 6.62
C SER A 175 4.26 -4.16 6.47
N ALA A 176 3.82 -3.51 7.53
CA ALA A 176 2.67 -2.61 7.55
C ALA A 176 3.17 -1.16 7.45
N LEU A 177 2.97 -0.53 6.30
CA LEU A 177 3.29 0.87 6.08
C LEU A 177 2.13 1.73 6.59
N CYS A 178 2.40 2.56 7.60
CA CYS A 178 1.40 3.37 8.29
C CYS A 178 1.75 4.88 8.22
N PRO A 179 1.65 5.51 7.05
CA PRO A 179 1.89 6.94 6.90
C PRO A 179 0.73 7.76 7.50
N GLN A 180 1.02 8.99 7.90
CA GLN A 180 0.01 9.97 8.27
C GLN A 180 -0.37 10.81 7.04
N PHE A 181 0.07 12.04 6.94
CA PHE A 181 -0.24 12.91 5.80
C PHE A 181 0.90 12.89 4.78
N VAL A 182 0.59 12.54 3.53
CA VAL A 182 1.55 12.46 2.42
C VAL A 182 1.03 13.29 1.27
N ARG A 183 1.88 14.10 0.65
CA ARG A 183 1.52 14.95 -0.51
C ARG A 183 1.18 14.08 -1.74
N THR A 184 -0.09 13.69 -1.82
CA THR A 184 -0.67 12.85 -2.87
C THR A 184 -2.02 13.44 -3.29
N PRO A 185 -2.59 13.06 -4.42
CA PRO A 185 -3.94 13.48 -4.79
C PRO A 185 -5.00 13.19 -3.70
N MET A 186 -4.84 12.11 -2.94
CA MET A 186 -5.74 11.74 -1.85
C MET A 186 -5.83 12.80 -0.73
N ILE A 187 -4.77 13.59 -0.51
CA ILE A 187 -4.78 14.61 0.56
C ILE A 187 -5.61 15.83 0.17
N ASP A 188 -5.74 16.10 -1.13
CA ASP A 188 -6.49 17.24 -1.65
C ASP A 188 -7.99 17.11 -1.32
N ASP A 189 -8.48 15.87 -1.21
CA ASP A 189 -9.87 15.56 -0.85
C ASP A 189 -10.10 15.52 0.67
N PHE A 190 -9.04 15.59 1.48
CA PHE A 190 -9.12 15.42 2.95
C PHE A 190 -10.13 16.35 3.62
N ALA A 191 -10.14 17.63 3.25
CA ALA A 191 -11.07 18.61 3.81
C ALA A 191 -12.54 18.28 3.49
N THR A 192 -12.79 17.80 2.27
CA THR A 192 -14.10 17.38 1.80
C THR A 192 -14.56 16.12 2.52
N MET A 193 -13.67 15.13 2.65
CA MET A 193 -13.97 13.85 3.28
C MET A 193 -14.29 13.98 4.77
N THR A 194 -13.58 14.82 5.49
CA THR A 194 -13.68 14.93 6.95
C THR A 194 -14.61 16.05 7.40
N GLY A 195 -15.09 16.89 6.48
CA GLY A 195 -15.80 18.14 6.82
C GLY A 195 -14.91 19.17 7.52
N ALA A 196 -13.61 19.05 7.38
CA ALA A 196 -12.63 19.94 7.98
C ALA A 196 -12.70 21.33 7.35
N GLY A 197 -12.58 22.36 8.17
CA GLY A 197 -12.49 23.73 7.67
C GLY A 197 -11.15 23.99 6.95
N PRO A 198 -11.06 25.11 6.18
CA PRO A 198 -9.89 25.45 5.38
C PRO A 198 -8.58 25.57 6.18
N ASP A 199 -8.65 25.97 7.44
CA ASP A 199 -7.47 26.08 8.32
C ASP A 199 -6.83 24.70 8.59
N LEU A 200 -7.66 23.66 8.81
CA LEU A 200 -7.16 22.30 9.01
C LEU A 200 -6.59 21.72 7.71
N ALA A 201 -7.25 21.96 6.58
CA ALA A 201 -6.71 21.55 5.27
C ALA A 201 -5.34 22.17 5.01
N THR A 202 -5.18 23.48 5.25
CA THR A 202 -3.91 24.17 5.10
C THR A 202 -2.84 23.62 6.04
N TRP A 203 -3.20 23.35 7.30
CA TRP A 203 -2.28 22.74 8.25
C TRP A 203 -1.81 21.35 7.81
N VAL A 204 -2.73 20.49 7.34
CA VAL A 204 -2.41 19.15 6.82
C VAL A 204 -1.39 19.22 5.68
N HIS A 205 -1.56 20.13 4.72
CA HIS A 205 -0.60 20.32 3.64
C HIS A 205 0.77 20.79 4.15
N THR A 206 0.81 21.54 5.26
CA THR A 206 2.07 22.02 5.86
C THR A 206 2.89 20.88 6.47
N ILE A 207 2.22 19.91 7.09
CA ILE A 207 2.89 18.79 7.78
C ILE A 207 3.05 17.54 6.89
N ALA A 208 2.40 17.50 5.73
CA ALA A 208 2.49 16.37 4.82
C ALA A 208 3.92 16.19 4.28
N ILE A 209 4.42 14.98 4.36
CA ILE A 209 5.74 14.60 3.82
C ILE A 209 5.66 14.26 2.33
N ASP A 210 6.83 14.19 1.69
CA ASP A 210 6.94 13.79 0.29
C ASP A 210 6.69 12.27 0.14
N PRO A 211 5.96 11.81 -0.91
CA PRO A 211 5.85 10.40 -1.21
C PRO A 211 7.20 9.68 -1.35
N LYS A 212 8.25 10.37 -1.79
CA LYS A 212 9.61 9.84 -1.89
C LYS A 212 10.22 9.47 -0.55
N ASP A 213 9.93 10.26 0.50
CA ASP A 213 10.37 9.95 1.87
C ASP A 213 9.67 8.69 2.38
N VAL A 214 8.39 8.50 2.01
CA VAL A 214 7.64 7.27 2.33
C VAL A 214 8.25 6.07 1.62
N ALA A 215 8.56 6.20 0.33
CA ALA A 215 9.18 5.13 -0.45
C ALA A 215 10.57 4.76 0.11
N GLN A 216 11.39 5.73 0.51
CA GLN A 216 12.67 5.47 1.16
C GLN A 216 12.49 4.73 2.48
N ALA A 217 11.52 5.13 3.31
CA ALA A 217 11.23 4.45 4.57
C ALA A 217 10.83 2.97 4.38
N VAL A 218 10.18 2.63 3.26
CA VAL A 218 9.87 1.24 2.88
C VAL A 218 11.14 0.47 2.55
N ILE A 219 12.03 1.01 1.75
CA ILE A 219 13.32 0.37 1.43
C ILE A 219 14.14 0.09 2.70
N ASP A 220 14.25 1.11 3.57
CA ASP A 220 14.97 0.97 4.85
C ASP A 220 14.32 -0.11 5.73
N ALA A 221 12.97 -0.20 5.73
CA ALA A 221 12.27 -1.20 6.50
C ALA A 221 12.47 -2.62 5.97
N ILE A 222 12.57 -2.80 4.64
CA ILE A 222 12.88 -4.10 4.03
C ILE A 222 14.30 -4.54 4.42
N HIS A 223 15.28 -3.64 4.35
CA HIS A 223 16.66 -3.95 4.74
C HIS A 223 16.79 -4.32 6.22
N ASP A 224 16.08 -3.60 7.09
CA ASP A 224 16.07 -3.81 8.54
C ASP A 224 15.09 -4.90 8.98
N GLU A 225 14.34 -5.50 8.07
CA GLU A 225 13.27 -6.48 8.34
C GLU A 225 12.23 -5.99 9.36
N ARG A 226 11.87 -4.68 9.30
CA ARG A 226 10.92 -4.06 10.21
C ARG A 226 9.49 -4.34 9.81
N PHE A 227 8.67 -4.84 10.74
CA PHE A 227 7.24 -5.03 10.51
C PHE A 227 6.49 -3.70 10.39
N LEU A 228 6.66 -2.78 11.35
CA LEU A 228 5.94 -1.52 11.37
C LEU A 228 6.78 -0.40 10.76
N VAL A 229 6.28 0.18 9.67
CA VAL A 229 6.93 1.28 8.94
C VAL A 229 6.18 2.57 9.21
N LEU A 230 6.79 3.47 9.97
CA LEU A 230 6.24 4.76 10.39
C LEU A 230 7.07 5.90 9.78
N PRO A 231 6.71 6.41 8.59
CA PRO A 231 7.40 7.57 8.01
C PRO A 231 7.25 8.84 8.85
N HIS A 232 6.24 8.87 9.73
CA HIS A 232 5.99 9.93 10.71
C HIS A 232 6.28 9.36 12.10
N PRO A 233 7.46 9.64 12.71
CA PRO A 233 7.88 9.03 13.97
C PRO A 233 6.94 9.32 15.15
N GLU A 234 6.27 10.47 15.15
CA GLU A 234 5.31 10.88 16.17
C GLU A 234 4.09 9.97 16.27
N VAL A 235 3.75 9.23 15.22
CA VAL A 235 2.64 8.27 15.24
C VAL A 235 2.83 7.22 16.33
N LEU A 236 4.07 6.81 16.60
CA LEU A 236 4.37 5.85 17.66
C LEU A 236 4.04 6.40 19.06
N GLU A 237 4.31 7.69 19.30
CA GLU A 237 3.97 8.35 20.57
C GLU A 237 2.47 8.47 20.73
N TYR A 238 1.76 8.87 19.68
CA TYR A 238 0.28 8.92 19.68
C TYR A 238 -0.33 7.53 19.93
N PHE A 239 0.20 6.52 19.30
CA PHE A 239 -0.27 5.13 19.49
C PHE A 239 -0.06 4.65 20.93
N ARG A 240 1.08 4.95 21.55
CA ARG A 240 1.35 4.63 22.96
C ARG A 240 0.43 5.39 23.93
N SER A 241 0.06 6.63 23.60
CA SER A 241 -0.81 7.44 24.44
C SER A 241 -2.30 7.11 24.27
N LYS A 242 -2.68 6.34 23.25
CA LYS A 242 -4.05 5.86 23.03
C LYS A 242 -4.47 4.80 24.06
N ALA A 243 -3.54 4.04 24.61
CA ALA A 243 -3.76 2.98 25.61
C ALA A 243 -3.79 3.57 27.01
#